data_168bdd0c384844afcf3f9ce0729c8d25
#
_entry.id   168bdd0c384844afcf3f9ce0729c8d25
#
_cell.length_a   1.000
_cell.length_b   1.000
_cell.length_c   1.000
_cell.angle_alpha   90.00
_cell.angle_beta   90.00
_cell.angle_gamma   90.00
#
_symmetry.space_group_name_H-M   'P 1'
#
loop_
_entity.id
_entity.type
_entity.pdbx_description
1 polymer ?
#
loop_
_entity_poly.entity_id
_entity_poly.type
_entity_poly.pdbx_seq_one_letter_code
_entity_poly.pdbx_strand_id
1 'polypeptide(L)'
;LILAVTKSDETNLVACKLAATMFNIPTKIARIHSANFLAYPEIFSSDNFGVDYAICPEQIITDYIEKLIEFPNALQVLDFAKGKVSLVAVRAFHGSPLVGRELRELRQHVPNVDTRVAAIFRKDSPIIPEGDTIVEAEDEVFFLAAANDIRSVISELRRMDKPVERIMIAGGGKIG
;
A
#
# COMPACT_ATOMS: atom_id res chain seq x y z
N LEU A 1 -11.87 5.42 21.97
CA LEU A 1 -11.97 5.03 20.57
C LEU A 1 -13.32 4.37 20.31
N ILE A 2 -13.99 4.74 19.21
CA ILE A 2 -15.13 4.00 18.64
C ILE A 2 -14.82 3.58 17.22
N LEU A 3 -15.26 2.37 16.85
CA LEU A 3 -15.26 1.84 15.49
C LEU A 3 -16.70 1.60 15.07
N ALA A 4 -17.24 2.44 14.20
CA ALA A 4 -18.59 2.31 13.66
C ALA A 4 -18.49 1.61 12.28
N VAL A 5 -18.75 0.30 12.26
CA VAL A 5 -18.53 -0.56 11.07
C VAL A 5 -19.77 -1.37 10.70
N THR A 6 -20.96 -0.81 10.91
CA THR A 6 -22.23 -1.41 10.52
C THR A 6 -22.40 -1.39 8.99
N LYS A 7 -23.46 -1.97 8.48
CA LYS A 7 -23.77 -1.98 7.04
C LYS A 7 -24.31 -0.64 6.50
N SER A 8 -24.75 0.27 7.39
CA SER A 8 -25.33 1.57 7.02
C SER A 8 -24.35 2.69 7.35
N ASP A 9 -24.02 3.49 6.35
CA ASP A 9 -23.16 4.67 6.48
C ASP A 9 -23.79 5.69 7.44
N GLU A 10 -25.10 5.90 7.35
CA GLU A 10 -25.86 6.81 8.19
C GLU A 10 -25.78 6.37 9.66
N THR A 11 -25.93 5.08 9.91
CA THR A 11 -25.79 4.53 11.29
C THR A 11 -24.39 4.76 11.83
N ASN A 12 -23.36 4.56 10.99
CA ASN A 12 -21.97 4.77 11.39
C ASN A 12 -21.69 6.25 11.69
N LEU A 13 -22.21 7.16 10.87
CA LEU A 13 -22.09 8.61 11.08
C LEU A 13 -22.79 9.05 12.38
N VAL A 14 -24.04 8.60 12.57
CA VAL A 14 -24.81 8.94 13.79
C VAL A 14 -24.13 8.38 15.03
N ALA A 15 -23.62 7.15 14.99
CA ALA A 15 -22.87 6.56 16.11
C ALA A 15 -21.63 7.39 16.49
N CYS A 16 -20.88 7.88 15.51
CA CYS A 16 -19.75 8.77 15.75
C CYS A 16 -20.18 10.12 16.35
N LYS A 17 -21.29 10.70 15.86
CA LYS A 17 -21.84 11.95 16.41
C LYS A 17 -22.24 11.78 17.88
N LEU A 18 -22.97 10.72 18.22
CA LEU A 18 -23.36 10.43 19.60
C LEU A 18 -22.13 10.19 20.48
N ALA A 19 -21.14 9.46 19.98
CA ALA A 19 -19.89 9.22 20.69
C ALA A 19 -19.13 10.53 21.00
N ALA A 20 -19.14 11.48 20.04
CA ALA A 20 -18.52 12.79 20.24
C ALA A 20 -19.30 13.64 21.26
N THR A 21 -20.64 13.75 21.09
CA THR A 21 -21.46 14.73 21.82
C THR A 21 -21.87 14.26 23.22
N MET A 22 -22.16 12.97 23.38
CA MET A 22 -22.66 12.43 24.67
C MET A 22 -21.57 11.79 25.53
N PHE A 23 -20.53 11.25 24.88
CA PHE A 23 -19.51 10.44 25.56
C PHE A 23 -18.10 11.02 25.48
N ASN A 24 -17.91 12.13 24.77
CA ASN A 24 -16.60 12.78 24.57
C ASN A 24 -15.49 11.80 24.13
N ILE A 25 -15.84 10.83 23.25
CA ILE A 25 -14.87 9.86 22.76
C ILE A 25 -13.89 10.56 21.82
N PRO A 26 -12.57 10.53 22.11
CA PRO A 26 -11.59 11.35 21.37
C PRO A 26 -11.33 10.85 19.95
N THR A 27 -11.44 9.55 19.67
CA THR A 27 -11.16 8.99 18.35
C THR A 27 -12.35 8.20 17.83
N LYS A 28 -12.83 8.60 16.64
CA LYS A 28 -14.01 8.04 16.00
C LYS A 28 -13.68 7.64 14.58
N ILE A 29 -13.82 6.35 14.29
CA ILE A 29 -13.57 5.75 12.99
C ILE A 29 -14.87 5.22 12.44
N ALA A 30 -15.24 5.61 11.21
CA ALA A 30 -16.45 5.17 10.54
C ALA A 30 -16.14 4.45 9.23
N ARG A 31 -16.81 3.32 8.98
CA ARG A 31 -16.84 2.71 7.65
C ARG A 31 -17.88 3.44 6.80
N ILE A 32 -17.47 3.90 5.63
CA ILE A 32 -18.30 4.62 4.65
C ILE A 32 -18.18 3.94 3.30
N HIS A 33 -19.29 3.44 2.78
CA HIS A 33 -19.34 2.77 1.47
C HIS A 33 -19.69 3.69 0.33
N SER A 34 -20.45 4.76 0.63
CA SER A 34 -21.00 5.65 -0.39
C SER A 34 -19.98 6.72 -0.80
N ALA A 35 -19.63 6.72 -2.09
CA ALA A 35 -18.81 7.77 -2.68
C ALA A 35 -19.45 9.18 -2.51
N ASN A 36 -20.77 9.24 -2.38
CA ASN A 36 -21.48 10.51 -2.17
C ASN A 36 -21.07 11.18 -0.85
N PHE A 37 -20.89 10.42 0.23
CA PHE A 37 -20.40 11.00 1.48
C PHE A 37 -18.94 11.40 1.39
N LEU A 38 -18.11 10.62 0.69
CA LEU A 38 -16.68 10.91 0.53
C LEU A 38 -16.42 12.15 -0.33
N ALA A 39 -17.36 12.49 -1.21
CA ALA A 39 -17.28 13.71 -2.03
C ALA A 39 -17.43 15.02 -1.22
N TYR A 40 -17.91 14.93 0.02
CA TYR A 40 -18.13 16.07 0.91
C TYR A 40 -17.37 15.89 2.24
N PRO A 41 -16.04 16.12 2.26
CA PRO A 41 -15.22 15.92 3.46
C PRO A 41 -15.68 16.69 4.69
N GLU A 42 -16.36 17.82 4.51
CA GLU A 42 -16.95 18.65 5.57
C GLU A 42 -17.95 17.87 6.43
N ILE A 43 -18.61 16.85 5.90
CA ILE A 43 -19.53 16.00 6.66
C ILE A 43 -18.81 15.34 7.86
N PHE A 44 -17.53 15.02 7.70
CA PHE A 44 -16.75 14.35 8.73
C PHE A 44 -16.20 15.31 9.79
N SER A 45 -16.30 16.62 9.59
CA SER A 45 -15.79 17.63 10.52
C SER A 45 -16.40 17.50 11.92
N SER A 46 -15.73 18.07 12.93
CA SER A 46 -16.22 18.12 14.31
C SER A 46 -17.60 18.79 14.46
N ASP A 47 -17.85 19.80 13.62
CA ASP A 47 -19.12 20.55 13.64
C ASP A 47 -20.28 19.70 13.12
N ASN A 48 -20.02 18.77 12.21
CA ASN A 48 -21.01 17.88 11.63
C ASN A 48 -21.01 16.52 12.37
N PHE A 49 -20.51 15.45 11.77
CA PHE A 49 -20.58 14.12 12.37
C PHE A 49 -19.37 13.78 13.25
N GLY A 50 -18.28 14.55 13.16
CA GLY A 50 -17.11 14.41 14.03
C GLY A 50 -16.39 13.07 13.81
N VAL A 51 -16.25 12.63 12.57
CA VAL A 51 -15.51 11.42 12.21
C VAL A 51 -14.05 11.78 11.98
N ASP A 52 -13.14 11.18 12.76
CA ASP A 52 -11.71 11.46 12.60
C ASP A 52 -11.10 10.68 11.43
N TYR A 53 -11.61 9.47 11.18
CA TYR A 53 -11.16 8.63 10.05
C TYR A 53 -12.35 7.96 9.38
N ALA A 54 -12.61 8.31 8.14
CA ALA A 54 -13.57 7.62 7.27
C ALA A 54 -12.81 6.55 6.46
N ILE A 55 -13.23 5.30 6.56
CA ILE A 55 -12.62 4.16 5.84
C ILE A 55 -13.61 3.66 4.81
N CYS A 56 -13.22 3.72 3.53
CA CYS A 56 -13.96 3.11 2.43
C CYS A 56 -13.20 1.88 1.94
N PRO A 57 -13.63 0.66 2.28
CA PRO A 57 -12.94 -0.55 1.86
C PRO A 57 -12.85 -0.70 0.34
N GLU A 58 -13.89 -0.30 -0.37
CA GLU A 58 -13.95 -0.37 -1.83
C GLU A 58 -12.88 0.52 -2.46
N GLN A 59 -12.73 1.75 -1.99
CA GLN A 59 -11.70 2.67 -2.49
C GLN A 59 -10.29 2.15 -2.20
N ILE A 60 -10.05 1.65 -0.97
CA ILE A 60 -8.75 1.09 -0.59
C ILE A 60 -8.36 -0.07 -1.51
N ILE A 61 -9.30 -0.96 -1.83
CA ILE A 61 -9.05 -2.10 -2.71
C ILE A 61 -8.80 -1.61 -4.15
N THR A 62 -9.56 -0.62 -4.63
CA THR A 62 -9.37 -0.05 -5.96
C THR A 62 -8.00 0.60 -6.10
N ASP A 63 -7.61 1.43 -5.14
CA ASP A 63 -6.29 2.07 -5.10
C ASP A 63 -5.16 1.02 -5.06
N TYR A 64 -5.35 -0.06 -4.31
CA TYR A 64 -4.40 -1.17 -4.26
C TYR A 64 -4.26 -1.89 -5.60
N ILE A 65 -5.39 -2.19 -6.27
CA ILE A 65 -5.39 -2.82 -7.60
C ILE A 65 -4.72 -1.89 -8.62
N GLU A 66 -5.00 -0.59 -8.58
CA GLU A 66 -4.34 0.41 -9.45
C GLU A 66 -2.82 0.35 -9.30
N LYS A 67 -2.32 0.29 -8.07
CA LYS A 67 -0.89 0.14 -7.80
C LYS A 67 -0.30 -1.15 -8.37
N LEU A 68 -1.01 -2.28 -8.27
CA LEU A 68 -0.56 -3.55 -8.86
C LEU A 68 -0.57 -3.50 -10.40
N ILE A 69 -1.47 -2.75 -11.01
CA ILE A 69 -1.49 -2.53 -12.46
C ILE A 69 -0.31 -1.63 -12.88
N GLU A 70 -0.03 -0.58 -12.11
CA GLU A 70 1.10 0.31 -12.34
C GLU A 70 2.45 -0.42 -12.19
N PHE A 71 2.53 -1.35 -11.23
CA PHE A 71 3.71 -2.15 -10.92
C PHE A 71 3.41 -3.65 -11.00
N PRO A 72 3.23 -4.21 -12.22
CA PRO A 72 2.70 -5.57 -12.41
C PRO A 72 3.58 -6.69 -11.83
N ASN A 73 4.82 -6.36 -11.47
CA ASN A 73 5.76 -7.31 -10.86
C ASN A 73 5.89 -7.16 -9.35
N ALA A 74 5.21 -6.18 -8.76
CA ALA A 74 5.16 -6.03 -7.32
C ALA A 74 4.16 -7.02 -6.71
N LEU A 75 4.54 -7.64 -5.59
CA LEU A 75 3.62 -8.41 -4.75
C LEU A 75 2.75 -7.46 -3.91
N GLN A 76 3.34 -6.34 -3.50
CA GLN A 76 2.69 -5.34 -2.68
C GLN A 76 3.33 -3.96 -2.91
N VAL A 77 2.52 -2.91 -2.89
CA VAL A 77 2.96 -1.51 -2.89
C VAL A 77 2.19 -0.76 -1.83
N LEU A 78 2.88 -0.21 -0.85
CA LEU A 78 2.30 0.57 0.25
C LEU A 78 2.96 1.95 0.28
N ASP A 79 2.14 2.99 0.18
CA ASP A 79 2.60 4.37 0.22
C ASP A 79 2.62 4.93 1.64
N PHE A 80 3.70 5.65 1.97
CA PHE A 80 3.90 6.37 3.22
C PHE A 80 4.16 7.85 2.97
N ALA A 81 4.02 8.66 4.02
CA ALA A 81 4.31 10.10 3.97
C ALA A 81 3.60 10.82 2.81
N LYS A 82 2.31 10.52 2.58
CA LYS A 82 1.49 11.08 1.49
C LYS A 82 2.06 10.78 0.10
N GLY A 83 2.52 9.56 -0.12
CA GLY A 83 3.04 9.10 -1.41
C GLY A 83 4.49 9.53 -1.70
N LYS A 84 5.23 10.06 -0.73
CA LYS A 84 6.64 10.43 -0.93
C LYS A 84 7.58 9.23 -0.88
N VAL A 85 7.22 8.23 -0.08
CA VAL A 85 8.00 7.00 0.12
C VAL A 85 7.06 5.82 -0.05
N SER A 86 7.52 4.78 -0.73
CA SER A 86 6.76 3.56 -0.90
C SER A 86 7.56 2.35 -0.42
N LEU A 87 6.89 1.43 0.25
CA LEU A 87 7.37 0.09 0.53
C LEU A 87 6.86 -0.84 -0.57
N VAL A 88 7.78 -1.47 -1.27
CA VAL A 88 7.46 -2.36 -2.38
C VAL A 88 8.00 -3.75 -2.08
N ALA A 89 7.15 -4.76 -2.17
CA ALA A 89 7.54 -6.16 -2.11
C ALA A 89 7.65 -6.72 -3.52
N VAL A 90 8.78 -7.35 -3.81
CA VAL A 90 9.06 -7.98 -5.11
C VAL A 90 9.62 -9.37 -4.88
N ARG A 91 9.17 -10.33 -5.68
CA ARG A 91 9.78 -11.67 -5.70
C ARG A 91 10.98 -11.68 -6.64
N ALA A 92 12.14 -12.04 -6.10
CA ALA A 92 13.39 -12.13 -6.85
C ALA A 92 13.32 -13.24 -7.91
N PHE A 93 13.65 -12.92 -9.15
CA PHE A 93 13.55 -13.84 -10.27
C PHE A 93 14.94 -14.30 -10.74
N HIS A 94 15.05 -15.53 -11.17
CA HIS A 94 16.31 -16.08 -11.70
C HIS A 94 16.87 -15.22 -12.83
N GLY A 95 18.17 -14.90 -12.77
CA GLY A 95 18.83 -14.08 -13.79
C GLY A 95 18.65 -12.58 -13.63
N SER A 96 18.02 -12.12 -12.56
CA SER A 96 17.97 -10.69 -12.23
C SER A 96 19.30 -10.18 -11.69
N PRO A 97 19.63 -8.89 -11.86
CA PRO A 97 20.96 -8.35 -11.55
C PRO A 97 21.45 -8.60 -10.12
N LEU A 98 20.54 -8.50 -9.14
CA LEU A 98 20.86 -8.63 -7.72
C LEU A 98 20.81 -10.07 -7.21
N VAL A 99 20.23 -11.03 -7.97
CA VAL A 99 20.13 -12.43 -7.54
C VAL A 99 21.50 -13.10 -7.57
N GLY A 100 21.89 -13.71 -6.45
CA GLY A 100 23.21 -14.30 -6.24
C GLY A 100 24.28 -13.29 -5.80
N ARG A 101 23.89 -12.06 -5.51
CA ARG A 101 24.79 -10.98 -5.08
C ARG A 101 24.42 -10.49 -3.69
N GLU A 102 25.39 -9.79 -3.07
CA GLU A 102 25.21 -9.20 -1.77
C GLU A 102 24.39 -7.90 -1.85
N LEU A 103 23.57 -7.61 -0.84
CA LEU A 103 22.75 -6.39 -0.78
C LEU A 103 23.57 -5.10 -0.90
N ARG A 104 24.83 -5.10 -0.43
CA ARG A 104 25.70 -3.92 -0.55
C ARG A 104 25.95 -3.52 -2.00
N GLU A 105 25.85 -4.46 -2.95
CA GLU A 105 26.04 -4.19 -4.38
C GLU A 105 24.87 -3.39 -5.00
N LEU A 106 23.70 -3.39 -4.36
CA LEU A 106 22.53 -2.64 -4.82
C LEU A 106 22.85 -1.16 -5.08
N ARG A 107 23.66 -0.55 -4.21
CA ARG A 107 24.09 0.86 -4.38
C ARG A 107 24.96 1.08 -5.62
N GLN A 108 25.66 0.05 -6.10
CA GLN A 108 26.46 0.13 -7.33
C GLN A 108 25.59 0.04 -8.57
N HIS A 109 24.48 -0.72 -8.48
CA HIS A 109 23.56 -0.91 -9.58
C HIS A 109 22.62 0.32 -9.76
N VAL A 110 22.17 0.90 -8.65
CA VAL A 110 21.25 2.07 -8.66
C VAL A 110 21.86 3.23 -7.83
N PRO A 111 22.98 3.81 -8.28
CA PRO A 111 23.77 4.76 -7.48
C PRO A 111 23.02 6.07 -7.16
N ASN A 112 22.06 6.45 -7.99
CA ASN A 112 21.27 7.67 -7.84
C ASN A 112 19.94 7.48 -7.13
N VAL A 113 19.68 6.27 -6.63
CA VAL A 113 18.42 5.92 -5.96
C VAL A 113 18.67 5.73 -4.46
N ASP A 114 17.99 6.53 -3.66
CA ASP A 114 18.00 6.31 -2.21
C ASP A 114 16.98 5.22 -1.86
N THR A 115 17.51 4.01 -1.71
CA THR A 115 16.70 2.82 -1.39
C THR A 115 17.32 2.03 -0.25
N ARG A 116 16.44 1.34 0.49
CA ARG A 116 16.83 0.43 1.56
C ARG A 116 15.99 -0.83 1.52
N VAL A 117 16.64 -1.98 1.64
CA VAL A 117 15.95 -3.24 1.90
C VAL A 117 15.49 -3.25 3.36
N ALA A 118 14.19 -3.37 3.57
CA ALA A 118 13.58 -3.36 4.90
C ALA A 118 13.43 -4.78 5.47
N ALA A 119 13.13 -5.76 4.62
CA ALA A 119 12.98 -7.16 5.00
C ALA A 119 13.20 -8.09 3.80
N ILE A 120 13.56 -9.33 4.07
CA ILE A 120 13.58 -10.42 3.08
C ILE A 120 12.84 -11.60 3.70
N PHE A 121 11.97 -12.24 2.91
CA PHE A 121 11.37 -13.51 3.29
C PHE A 121 11.85 -14.59 2.33
N ARG A 122 12.41 -15.65 2.88
CA ARG A 122 12.86 -16.84 2.14
C ARG A 122 12.09 -18.05 2.63
N LYS A 123 11.27 -18.65 1.77
CA LYS A 123 10.40 -19.78 2.14
C LYS A 123 9.60 -19.49 3.41
N ASP A 124 8.93 -18.34 3.44
CA ASP A 124 8.13 -17.84 4.57
C ASP A 124 8.90 -17.55 5.88
N SER A 125 10.23 -17.63 5.85
CA SER A 125 11.08 -17.31 6.99
C SER A 125 11.68 -15.90 6.83
N PRO A 126 11.53 -15.00 7.83
CA PRO A 126 12.11 -13.67 7.77
C PRO A 126 13.63 -13.71 7.90
N ILE A 127 14.31 -12.94 7.09
CA ILE A 127 15.75 -12.69 7.13
C ILE A 127 15.97 -11.22 7.42
N ILE A 128 16.79 -10.90 8.41
CA ILE A 128 17.22 -9.52 8.67
C ILE A 128 18.24 -9.16 7.59
N PRO A 129 17.96 -8.14 6.76
CA PRO A 129 18.86 -7.78 5.68
C PRO A 129 20.09 -7.06 6.21
N GLU A 130 21.26 -7.64 5.98
CA GLU A 130 22.57 -7.05 6.22
C GLU A 130 23.30 -6.81 4.89
N GLY A 131 24.38 -6.03 4.90
CA GLY A 131 25.10 -5.69 3.67
C GLY A 131 25.66 -6.89 2.91
N ASP A 132 25.99 -7.97 3.59
CA ASP A 132 26.52 -9.23 3.06
C ASP A 132 25.44 -10.30 2.82
N THR A 133 24.17 -9.98 3.11
CA THR A 133 23.07 -10.87 2.79
C THR A 133 22.99 -11.09 1.28
N ILE A 134 23.06 -12.34 0.85
CA ILE A 134 22.92 -12.71 -0.56
C ILE A 134 21.44 -12.90 -0.88
N VAL A 135 20.96 -12.24 -1.91
CA VAL A 135 19.60 -12.42 -2.43
C VAL A 135 19.54 -13.70 -3.26
N GLU A 136 18.62 -14.58 -2.93
CA GLU A 136 18.36 -15.79 -3.70
C GLU A 136 17.12 -15.64 -4.58
N ALA A 137 17.02 -16.45 -5.63
CA ALA A 137 15.81 -16.53 -6.41
C ALA A 137 14.63 -16.99 -5.55
N GLU A 138 13.44 -16.46 -5.82
CA GLU A 138 12.20 -16.67 -5.07
C GLU A 138 12.17 -15.96 -3.69
N ASP A 139 13.21 -15.25 -3.28
CA ASP A 139 13.13 -14.38 -2.11
C ASP A 139 12.07 -13.28 -2.34
N GLU A 140 11.26 -13.02 -1.34
CA GLU A 140 10.39 -11.83 -1.30
C GLU A 140 11.15 -10.69 -0.62
N VAL A 141 11.53 -9.69 -1.40
CA VAL A 141 12.36 -8.58 -0.94
C VAL A 141 11.53 -7.31 -0.83
N PHE A 142 11.56 -6.71 0.35
CA PHE A 142 10.83 -5.49 0.68
C PHE A 142 11.78 -4.30 0.63
N PHE A 143 11.50 -3.35 -0.28
CA PHE A 143 12.28 -2.13 -0.45
C PHE A 143 11.51 -0.92 0.04
N LEU A 144 12.23 0.02 0.62
CA LEU A 144 11.80 1.41 0.79
C LEU A 144 12.51 2.26 -0.26
N ALA A 145 11.76 3.02 -1.04
CA ALA A 145 12.28 3.97 -2.02
C ALA A 145 11.34 5.16 -2.21
N ALA A 146 11.85 6.25 -2.79
CA ALA A 146 10.99 7.32 -3.24
C ALA A 146 10.06 6.81 -4.35
N ALA A 147 8.82 7.32 -4.42
CA ALA A 147 7.81 6.84 -5.36
C ALA A 147 8.29 6.83 -6.82
N ASN A 148 9.07 7.84 -7.22
CA ASN A 148 9.61 7.96 -8.57
C ASN A 148 10.70 6.92 -8.91
N ASP A 149 11.31 6.31 -7.89
CA ASP A 149 12.46 5.43 -8.05
C ASP A 149 12.09 3.94 -7.98
N ILE A 150 10.83 3.64 -7.64
CA ILE A 150 10.35 2.25 -7.45
C ILE A 150 10.66 1.36 -8.65
N ARG A 151 10.43 1.86 -9.88
CA ARG A 151 10.67 1.07 -11.11
C ARG A 151 12.13 0.67 -11.25
N SER A 152 13.05 1.58 -10.94
CA SER A 152 14.49 1.30 -10.99
C SER A 152 14.88 0.22 -9.99
N VAL A 153 14.30 0.25 -8.79
CA VAL A 153 14.56 -0.77 -7.75
C VAL A 153 13.98 -2.13 -8.13
N ILE A 154 12.75 -2.16 -8.65
CA ILE A 154 12.12 -3.42 -9.08
C ILE A 154 12.95 -4.11 -10.16
N SER A 155 13.55 -3.34 -11.08
CA SER A 155 14.34 -3.89 -12.19
C SER A 155 15.60 -4.66 -11.74
N GLU A 156 16.10 -4.41 -10.53
CA GLU A 156 17.24 -5.14 -9.95
C GLU A 156 16.90 -6.57 -9.53
N LEU A 157 15.64 -6.83 -9.18
CA LEU A 157 15.18 -8.15 -8.75
C LEU A 157 14.37 -8.89 -9.79
N ARG A 158 13.87 -8.17 -10.76
CA ARG A 158 13.03 -8.76 -11.80
C ARG A 158 13.13 -7.95 -13.08
N ARG A 159 13.20 -8.65 -14.21
CA ARG A 159 13.07 -7.99 -15.50
C ARG A 159 11.67 -7.36 -15.58
N MET A 160 11.63 -6.06 -15.82
CA MET A 160 10.37 -5.33 -15.95
C MET A 160 9.58 -5.88 -17.14
N ASP A 161 8.36 -6.32 -16.88
CA ASP A 161 7.41 -6.62 -17.96
C ASP A 161 6.94 -5.32 -18.61
N LYS A 162 6.40 -5.44 -19.81
CA LYS A 162 5.78 -4.28 -20.47
C LYS A 162 4.64 -3.74 -19.62
N PRO A 163 4.41 -2.42 -19.65
CA PRO A 163 3.25 -1.84 -18.98
C PRO A 163 1.96 -2.55 -19.41
N VAL A 164 1.02 -2.66 -18.49
CA VAL A 164 -0.29 -3.24 -18.78
C VAL A 164 -1.03 -2.31 -19.74
N GLU A 165 -1.28 -2.78 -20.98
CA GLU A 165 -1.98 -2.00 -22.02
C GLU A 165 -3.47 -2.34 -22.09
N ARG A 166 -3.87 -3.49 -21.59
CA ARG A 166 -5.25 -3.97 -21.67
C ARG A 166 -5.64 -4.67 -20.37
N ILE A 167 -6.79 -4.29 -19.87
CA ILE A 167 -7.37 -4.86 -18.65
C ILE A 167 -8.76 -5.39 -19.00
N MET A 168 -9.05 -6.60 -18.55
CA MET A 168 -10.39 -7.16 -18.62
C MET A 168 -10.96 -7.23 -17.20
N ILE A 169 -12.08 -6.55 -16.98
CA ILE A 169 -12.80 -6.58 -15.70
C ILE A 169 -14.00 -7.51 -15.87
N ALA A 170 -14.05 -8.55 -15.05
CA ALA A 170 -15.20 -9.45 -14.97
C ALA A 170 -16.00 -9.11 -13.72
N GLY A 171 -17.16 -8.50 -13.93
CA GLY A 171 -18.05 -7.99 -12.87
C GLY A 171 -18.07 -6.47 -12.83
N GLY A 172 -19.23 -5.90 -12.47
CA GLY A 172 -19.45 -4.45 -12.39
C GLY A 172 -20.06 -4.05 -11.05
N GLY A 173 -19.49 -4.56 -9.95
CA GLY A 173 -19.87 -4.18 -8.59
C GLY A 173 -19.21 -2.89 -8.14
N LYS A 174 -19.22 -2.63 -6.82
CA LYS A 174 -18.65 -1.40 -6.24
C LYS A 174 -17.11 -1.28 -6.38
N ILE A 175 -16.42 -2.37 -6.69
CA ILE A 175 -14.96 -2.43 -6.89
C ILE A 175 -14.63 -2.51 -8.38
N GLY A 176 -15.51 -3.06 -9.21
CA GLY A 176 -15.34 -3.23 -10.67
C GLY A 176 -15.87 -2.02 -11.48
#